data_fbf7ff68d8721fa901c7a62a28bcdb0c
#
_entry.id   fbf7ff68d8721fa901c7a62a28bcdb0c
#
_cell.length_a   1.000
_cell.length_b   1.000
_cell.length_c   1.000
_cell.angle_alpha   90.00
_cell.angle_beta   90.00
_cell.angle_gamma   90.00
#
_symmetry.space_group_name_H-M   'P 1'
#
loop_
_entity.id
_entity.type
_entity.pdbx_description
1 polymer ?
#
loop_
_entity_poly.entity_id
_entity_poly.type
_entity_poly.pdbx_seq_one_letter_code
_entity_poly.pdbx_strand_id
1 'polypeptide(L)'
;MSCPIYVRAVPFDKSLVTQALEAGADGMLVDEEHAQDVLALSRTQVLTPADTVKIELTAPEDEERAARALQAGQRVLLAQGWEIIPVENLLAHDASGLLGLEVADLEQARLAQGILEWGADFMVFCPQDPAGLTPMLQELKLRQE
;
A
#
# COMPACT_ATOMS: atom_id res chain seq x y z
N MET A 1 -6.24 13.55 7.43
CA MET A 1 -5.22 13.05 6.47
C MET A 1 -5.61 11.68 5.99
N SER A 2 -5.47 11.44 4.73
CA SER A 2 -5.83 10.16 4.15
C SER A 2 -4.59 9.31 3.91
N CYS A 3 -4.76 7.99 4.03
CA CYS A 3 -3.76 7.00 3.66
C CYS A 3 -4.24 6.37 2.36
N PRO A 4 -3.66 6.74 1.20
CA PRO A 4 -4.13 6.20 -0.08
C PRO A 4 -4.07 4.69 -0.10
N ILE A 5 -5.09 4.07 -0.71
CA ILE A 5 -5.24 2.62 -0.75
C ILE A 5 -4.99 2.14 -2.18
N TYR A 6 -3.93 1.36 -2.35
CA TYR A 6 -3.63 0.67 -3.60
C TYR A 6 -4.06 -0.79 -3.46
N VAL A 7 -4.50 -1.39 -4.55
CA VAL A 7 -4.81 -2.82 -4.57
C VAL A 7 -3.80 -3.52 -5.46
N ARG A 8 -3.23 -4.60 -4.96
CA ARG A 8 -2.27 -5.39 -5.70
C ARG A 8 -2.99 -6.36 -6.64
N ALA A 9 -2.65 -6.29 -7.93
CA ALA A 9 -3.13 -7.22 -8.94
C ALA A 9 -1.93 -7.79 -9.71
N VAL A 10 -1.12 -8.57 -9.00
CA VAL A 10 0.04 -9.29 -9.53
C VAL A 10 -0.12 -10.75 -9.13
N PRO A 11 -0.30 -11.70 -10.06
CA PRO A 11 -0.42 -11.52 -11.50
C PRO A 11 -1.66 -10.71 -11.90
N PHE A 12 -1.60 -10.11 -13.09
CA PHE A 12 -2.67 -9.21 -13.55
C PHE A 12 -3.99 -9.93 -13.72
N ASP A 13 -5.05 -9.33 -13.19
CA ASP A 13 -6.43 -9.82 -13.32
C ASP A 13 -7.33 -8.62 -13.57
N LYS A 14 -7.80 -8.49 -14.79
CA LYS A 14 -8.62 -7.34 -15.21
C LYS A 14 -9.91 -7.24 -14.39
N SER A 15 -10.51 -8.38 -14.04
CA SER A 15 -11.72 -8.40 -13.24
C SER A 15 -11.48 -7.83 -11.84
N LEU A 16 -10.36 -8.21 -11.22
CA LEU A 16 -9.97 -7.69 -9.92
C LEU A 16 -9.70 -6.18 -9.99
N VAL A 17 -9.00 -5.72 -11.02
CA VAL A 17 -8.72 -4.30 -11.21
C VAL A 17 -10.02 -3.51 -11.32
N THR A 18 -10.95 -3.97 -12.15
CA THR A 18 -12.24 -3.31 -12.32
C THR A 18 -13.01 -3.25 -11.00
N GLN A 19 -13.05 -4.36 -10.26
CA GLN A 19 -13.73 -4.41 -8.97
C GLN A 19 -13.11 -3.43 -7.98
N ALA A 20 -11.77 -3.39 -7.91
CA ALA A 20 -11.07 -2.50 -6.98
C ALA A 20 -11.34 -1.03 -7.29
N LEU A 21 -11.30 -0.65 -8.56
CA LEU A 21 -11.56 0.72 -8.98
C LEU A 21 -13.01 1.13 -8.71
N GLU A 22 -13.96 0.24 -8.96
CA GLU A 22 -15.38 0.50 -8.68
C GLU A 22 -15.63 0.63 -7.17
N ALA A 23 -14.88 -0.08 -6.36
CA ALA A 23 -15.00 -0.03 -4.90
C ALA A 23 -14.31 1.19 -4.28
N GLY A 24 -13.57 1.98 -5.06
CA GLY A 24 -12.98 3.22 -4.60
C GLY A 24 -11.50 3.17 -4.28
N ALA A 25 -10.76 2.20 -4.79
CA ALA A 25 -9.30 2.16 -4.62
C ALA A 25 -8.68 3.43 -5.20
N ASP A 26 -7.68 3.97 -4.52
CA ASP A 26 -6.99 5.17 -4.96
C ASP A 26 -5.99 4.88 -6.08
N GLY A 27 -5.53 3.64 -6.18
CA GLY A 27 -4.62 3.23 -7.23
C GLY A 27 -4.46 1.72 -7.29
N MET A 28 -3.62 1.27 -8.21
CA MET A 28 -3.34 -0.15 -8.44
C MET A 28 -1.84 -0.40 -8.43
N LEU A 29 -1.44 -1.54 -7.90
CA LEU A 29 -0.07 -2.04 -8.04
C LEU A 29 -0.11 -3.22 -9.01
N VAL A 30 0.48 -3.06 -10.18
CA VAL A 30 0.45 -4.08 -11.25
C VAL A 30 1.83 -4.24 -11.86
N ASP A 31 2.03 -5.30 -12.64
CA ASP A 31 3.26 -5.49 -13.39
C ASP A 31 3.46 -4.37 -14.42
N GLU A 32 4.71 -4.04 -14.73
CA GLU A 32 5.02 -2.99 -15.69
C GLU A 32 4.34 -3.18 -17.04
N GLU A 33 4.28 -4.43 -17.51
CA GLU A 33 3.68 -4.75 -18.81
C GLU A 33 2.17 -4.49 -18.83
N HIS A 34 1.50 -4.39 -17.68
CA HIS A 34 0.07 -4.16 -17.58
C HIS A 34 -0.30 -2.76 -17.11
N ALA A 35 0.68 -1.91 -16.83
CA ALA A 35 0.42 -0.56 -16.34
C ALA A 35 -0.44 0.25 -17.32
N GLN A 36 -0.17 0.13 -18.61
CA GLN A 36 -0.95 0.85 -19.63
C GLN A 36 -2.38 0.34 -19.71
N ASP A 37 -2.59 -0.95 -19.48
CA ASP A 37 -3.94 -1.53 -19.48
C ASP A 37 -4.81 -0.92 -18.38
N VAL A 38 -4.23 -0.68 -17.22
CA VAL A 38 -4.93 -0.04 -16.10
C VAL A 38 -5.23 1.42 -16.42
N LEU A 39 -4.25 2.14 -16.94
CA LEU A 39 -4.41 3.54 -17.30
C LEU A 39 -5.48 3.74 -18.39
N ALA A 40 -5.65 2.74 -19.26
CA ALA A 40 -6.71 2.76 -20.26
C ALA A 40 -8.11 2.59 -19.66
N LEU A 41 -8.21 1.97 -18.49
CA LEU A 41 -9.49 1.75 -17.82
C LEU A 41 -9.92 2.93 -16.95
N SER A 42 -8.97 3.67 -16.40
CA SER A 42 -9.28 4.72 -15.45
C SER A 42 -8.11 5.68 -15.30
N ARG A 43 -8.39 6.89 -14.83
CA ARG A 43 -7.38 7.89 -14.50
C ARG A 43 -6.88 7.70 -13.08
N THR A 44 -6.58 6.48 -12.72
CA THR A 44 -6.10 6.14 -11.38
C THR A 44 -4.58 6.19 -11.33
N GLN A 45 -4.05 6.19 -10.11
CA GLN A 45 -2.60 6.08 -9.93
C GLN A 45 -2.19 4.63 -10.14
N VAL A 46 -1.03 4.43 -10.76
CA VAL A 46 -0.51 3.09 -11.01
C VAL A 46 0.91 3.01 -10.48
N LEU A 47 1.17 2.00 -9.67
CA LEU A 47 2.51 1.66 -9.22
C LEU A 47 2.90 0.31 -9.81
N THR A 48 4.18 0.15 -10.07
CA THR A 48 4.74 -1.14 -10.46
C THR A 48 5.75 -1.57 -9.40
N PRO A 49 6.15 -2.85 -9.35
CA PRO A 49 7.19 -3.26 -8.40
C PRO A 49 8.49 -2.45 -8.54
N ALA A 50 8.80 -1.94 -9.73
CA ALA A 50 9.98 -1.11 -9.94
C ALA A 50 9.87 0.27 -9.26
N ASP A 51 8.65 0.73 -8.98
CA ASP A 51 8.41 2.03 -8.34
C ASP A 51 8.57 1.99 -6.82
N THR A 52 8.72 0.80 -6.24
CA THR A 52 8.82 0.63 -4.80
C THR A 52 10.03 -0.20 -4.43
N VAL A 53 10.57 0.05 -3.23
CA VAL A 53 11.58 -0.80 -2.62
C VAL A 53 10.84 -1.66 -1.60
N LYS A 54 10.64 -2.93 -1.92
CA LYS A 54 9.92 -3.85 -1.03
C LYS A 54 10.88 -4.45 -0.02
N ILE A 55 10.57 -4.33 1.26
CA ILE A 55 11.42 -4.80 2.35
C ILE A 55 10.57 -5.63 3.32
N GLU A 56 11.07 -6.81 3.67
CA GLU A 56 10.50 -7.63 4.73
C GLU A 56 11.31 -7.38 6.00
N LEU A 57 10.65 -6.95 7.08
CA LEU A 57 11.32 -6.64 8.34
C LEU A 57 11.49 -7.91 9.17
N THR A 58 12.64 -8.54 9.07
CA THR A 58 12.96 -9.76 9.82
C THR A 58 14.12 -9.57 10.80
N ALA A 59 14.89 -8.49 10.64
CA ALA A 59 16.06 -8.22 11.46
C ALA A 59 16.26 -6.70 11.58
N PRO A 60 17.02 -6.21 12.59
CA PRO A 60 17.27 -4.77 12.73
C PRO A 60 17.89 -4.13 11.50
N GLU A 61 18.71 -4.86 10.75
CA GLU A 61 19.34 -4.35 9.53
C GLU A 61 18.31 -3.99 8.46
N ASP A 62 17.17 -4.67 8.45
CA ASP A 62 16.09 -4.38 7.49
C ASP A 62 15.45 -3.04 7.79
N GLU A 63 15.28 -2.70 9.07
CA GLU A 63 14.76 -1.39 9.48
C GLU A 63 15.72 -0.28 9.06
N GLU A 64 17.02 -0.49 9.24
CA GLU A 64 18.04 0.47 8.80
C GLU A 64 18.03 0.67 7.28
N ARG A 65 17.86 -0.43 6.54
CA ARG A 65 17.75 -0.37 5.06
C ARG A 65 16.54 0.44 4.64
N ALA A 66 15.40 0.23 5.30
CA ALA A 66 14.19 0.98 5.02
C ALA A 66 14.39 2.48 5.31
N ALA A 67 15.02 2.80 6.43
CA ALA A 67 15.28 4.19 6.80
C ALA A 67 16.17 4.88 5.76
N ARG A 68 17.22 4.20 5.30
CA ARG A 68 18.12 4.76 4.28
C ARG A 68 17.40 4.99 2.95
N ALA A 69 16.54 4.06 2.55
CA ALA A 69 15.76 4.21 1.33
C ALA A 69 14.80 5.40 1.42
N LEU A 70 14.15 5.57 2.57
CA LEU A 70 13.27 6.72 2.80
C LEU A 70 14.04 8.03 2.76
N GLN A 71 15.23 8.07 3.35
CA GLN A 71 16.08 9.26 3.33
C GLN A 71 16.55 9.61 1.91
N ALA A 72 16.69 8.59 1.07
CA ALA A 72 17.03 8.78 -0.34
C ALA A 72 15.83 9.22 -1.20
N GLY A 73 14.65 9.40 -0.60
CA GLY A 73 13.47 9.84 -1.31
C GLY A 73 12.72 8.72 -2.01
N GLN A 74 13.04 7.47 -1.71
CA GLN A 74 12.41 6.33 -2.35
C GLN A 74 11.08 5.97 -1.70
N ARG A 75 10.22 5.29 -2.46
CA ARG A 75 8.98 4.75 -1.93
C ARG A 75 9.26 3.34 -1.43
N VAL A 76 9.08 3.14 -0.11
CA VAL A 76 9.34 1.85 0.53
C VAL A 76 8.03 1.16 0.83
N LEU A 77 7.93 -0.13 0.50
CA LEU A 77 6.76 -0.95 0.82
C LEU A 77 7.20 -2.06 1.75
N LEU A 78 6.67 -2.06 2.98
CA LEU A 78 6.95 -3.12 3.94
C LEU A 78 6.03 -4.30 3.69
N ALA A 79 6.61 -5.48 3.52
CA ALA A 79 5.87 -6.71 3.31
C ALA A 79 5.04 -7.08 4.54
N GLN A 80 4.04 -7.92 4.37
CA GLN A 80 3.22 -8.41 5.47
C GLN A 80 4.09 -9.00 6.58
N GLY A 81 3.63 -8.91 7.81
CA GLY A 81 4.40 -9.31 8.98
C GLY A 81 5.05 -8.13 9.69
N TRP A 82 4.87 -6.91 9.18
CA TRP A 82 5.38 -5.71 9.86
C TRP A 82 4.71 -5.55 11.22
N GLU A 83 5.45 -4.92 12.15
CA GLU A 83 4.94 -4.62 13.49
C GLU A 83 4.86 -3.12 13.69
N ILE A 84 4.01 -2.69 14.62
CA ILE A 84 3.69 -1.27 14.82
C ILE A 84 4.93 -0.46 15.23
N ILE A 85 5.72 -0.94 16.18
CA ILE A 85 6.84 -0.14 16.71
C ILE A 85 7.89 0.18 15.64
N PRO A 86 8.40 -0.80 14.87
CA PRO A 86 9.32 -0.46 13.78
C PRO A 86 8.71 0.51 12.76
N VAL A 87 7.43 0.34 12.45
CA VAL A 87 6.75 1.25 11.50
C VAL A 87 6.69 2.66 12.07
N GLU A 88 6.31 2.81 13.35
CA GLU A 88 6.29 4.11 14.00
C GLU A 88 7.67 4.77 14.00
N ASN A 89 8.72 3.98 14.25
CA ASN A 89 10.09 4.50 14.22
C ASN A 89 10.44 5.04 12.83
N LEU A 90 10.07 4.32 11.78
CA LEU A 90 10.36 4.75 10.42
C LEU A 90 9.56 6.00 10.03
N LEU A 91 8.29 6.06 10.42
CA LEU A 91 7.43 7.22 10.12
C LEU A 91 7.84 8.46 10.90
N ALA A 92 8.46 8.29 12.06
CA ALA A 92 8.91 9.40 12.89
C ALA A 92 10.12 10.13 12.31
N HIS A 93 10.85 9.51 11.37
CA HIS A 93 11.97 10.16 10.72
C HIS A 93 11.47 11.18 9.70
N ASP A 94 12.11 12.35 9.69
CA ASP A 94 11.79 13.39 8.72
C ASP A 94 12.51 13.07 7.41
N ALA A 95 11.87 12.25 6.60
CA ALA A 95 12.44 11.77 5.34
C ALA A 95 11.55 12.16 4.17
N SER A 96 12.15 12.30 2.99
CA SER A 96 11.44 12.69 1.77
C SER A 96 10.71 11.53 1.08
N GLY A 97 11.04 10.29 1.44
CA GLY A 97 10.40 9.11 0.88
C GLY A 97 9.04 8.83 1.48
N LEU A 98 8.33 7.90 0.89
CA LEU A 98 7.00 7.47 1.35
C LEU A 98 7.06 6.04 1.86
N LEU A 99 6.45 5.79 3.02
CA LEU A 99 6.39 4.46 3.62
C LEU A 99 5.00 3.88 3.48
N GLY A 100 4.91 2.75 2.79
CA GLY A 100 3.66 2.01 2.63
C GLY A 100 3.72 0.66 3.31
N LEU A 101 2.56 0.11 3.62
CA LEU A 101 2.41 -1.17 4.28
C LEU A 101 1.54 -2.09 3.46
N GLU A 102 1.96 -3.36 3.30
CA GLU A 102 1.10 -4.38 2.74
C GLU A 102 0.09 -4.81 3.79
N VAL A 103 -1.18 -4.87 3.42
CA VAL A 103 -2.26 -5.32 4.31
C VAL A 103 -3.08 -6.40 3.62
N ALA A 104 -3.55 -7.37 4.38
CA ALA A 104 -4.30 -8.49 3.83
C ALA A 104 -5.76 -8.53 4.29
N ASP A 105 -6.11 -7.78 5.32
CA ASP A 105 -7.47 -7.75 5.86
C ASP A 105 -7.81 -6.38 6.43
N LEU A 106 -9.06 -6.24 6.85
CA LEU A 106 -9.56 -4.96 7.36
C LEU A 106 -8.87 -4.56 8.65
N GLU A 107 -8.53 -5.51 9.52
CA GLU A 107 -7.87 -5.21 10.77
C GLU A 107 -6.49 -4.59 10.54
N GLN A 108 -5.69 -5.20 9.66
CA GLN A 108 -4.39 -4.66 9.30
C GLN A 108 -4.51 -3.29 8.65
N ALA A 109 -5.51 -3.12 7.79
CA ALA A 109 -5.73 -1.84 7.11
C ALA A 109 -6.10 -0.73 8.12
N ARG A 110 -6.90 -1.04 9.12
CA ARG A 110 -7.24 -0.08 10.16
C ARG A 110 -6.03 0.30 11.00
N LEU A 111 -5.16 -0.68 11.31
CA LEU A 111 -3.91 -0.38 12.00
C LEU A 111 -3.04 0.57 11.18
N ALA A 112 -2.92 0.30 9.87
CA ALA A 112 -2.12 1.15 8.99
C ALA A 112 -2.66 2.58 8.92
N GLN A 113 -3.98 2.74 8.91
CA GLN A 113 -4.61 4.07 8.89
C GLN A 113 -4.43 4.85 10.19
N GLY A 114 -4.29 4.15 11.31
CA GLY A 114 -4.28 4.77 12.63
C GLY A 114 -2.91 4.99 13.23
N ILE A 115 -1.84 4.52 12.60
CA ILE A 115 -0.50 4.65 13.15
C ILE A 115 -0.12 6.13 13.27
N LEU A 116 0.31 6.56 14.47
CA LEU A 116 0.70 7.94 14.77
C LEU A 116 -0.35 8.98 14.38
N GLU A 117 -1.63 8.62 14.44
CA GLU A 117 -2.77 9.48 14.10
C GLU A 117 -2.89 9.81 12.60
N TRP A 118 -1.79 9.80 11.86
CA TRP A 118 -1.75 10.16 10.44
C TRP A 118 -1.87 8.95 9.53
N GLY A 119 -1.50 7.77 10.04
CA GLY A 119 -1.41 6.54 9.26
C GLY A 119 -0.10 6.45 8.51
N ALA A 120 0.10 5.31 7.86
CA ALA A 120 1.19 5.13 6.89
C ALA A 120 0.96 6.05 5.69
N ASP A 121 2.01 6.33 4.94
CA ASP A 121 1.89 7.21 3.77
C ASP A 121 1.01 6.63 2.68
N PHE A 122 0.97 5.30 2.57
CA PHE A 122 0.04 4.59 1.69
C PHE A 122 -0.08 3.15 2.17
N MET A 123 -1.06 2.41 1.64
CA MET A 123 -1.17 0.99 1.89
C MET A 123 -1.41 0.25 0.59
N VAL A 124 -0.96 -1.00 0.52
CA VAL A 124 -1.21 -1.88 -0.61
C VAL A 124 -2.01 -3.07 -0.09
N PHE A 125 -3.26 -3.17 -0.53
CA PHE A 125 -4.10 -4.31 -0.17
C PHE A 125 -3.79 -5.49 -1.08
N CYS A 126 -3.47 -6.62 -0.45
CA CYS A 126 -3.15 -7.86 -1.15
C CYS A 126 -4.33 -8.80 -0.98
N PRO A 127 -5.30 -8.81 -1.92
CA PRO A 127 -6.52 -9.57 -1.73
C PRO A 127 -6.25 -11.08 -1.77
N GLN A 128 -6.80 -11.78 -0.79
CA GLN A 128 -6.78 -13.25 -0.78
C GLN A 128 -8.10 -13.80 -1.28
N ASP A 129 -9.19 -13.05 -1.05
CA ASP A 129 -10.52 -13.41 -1.50
C ASP A 129 -11.18 -12.18 -2.13
N PRO A 130 -11.38 -12.18 -3.46
CA PRO A 130 -12.01 -11.05 -4.13
C PRO A 130 -13.40 -10.69 -3.61
N ALA A 131 -14.13 -11.67 -3.05
CA ALA A 131 -15.47 -11.40 -2.54
C ALA A 131 -15.47 -10.43 -1.35
N GLY A 132 -14.40 -10.38 -0.57
CA GLY A 132 -14.30 -9.47 0.58
C GLY A 132 -13.74 -8.09 0.24
N LEU A 133 -13.28 -7.88 -0.98
CA LEU A 133 -12.58 -6.66 -1.36
C LEU A 133 -13.49 -5.42 -1.33
N THR A 134 -14.65 -5.49 -1.97
CA THR A 134 -15.54 -4.34 -2.10
C THR A 134 -16.04 -3.81 -0.76
N PRO A 135 -16.61 -4.66 0.15
CA PRO A 135 -17.03 -4.15 1.44
C PRO A 135 -15.90 -3.55 2.26
N MET A 136 -14.73 -4.16 2.20
CA MET A 136 -13.57 -3.69 2.94
C MET A 136 -13.12 -2.31 2.45
N LEU A 137 -12.99 -2.12 1.14
CA LEU A 137 -12.61 -0.84 0.58
C LEU A 137 -13.63 0.24 0.90
N GLN A 138 -14.91 -0.09 0.81
CA GLN A 138 -15.97 0.86 1.13
C GLN A 138 -15.88 1.33 2.58
N GLU A 139 -15.64 0.43 3.52
CA GLU A 139 -15.50 0.81 4.92
C GLU A 139 -14.25 1.66 5.16
N LEU A 140 -13.13 1.31 4.54
CA LEU A 140 -11.90 2.09 4.69
C LEU A 140 -12.05 3.49 4.09
N LYS A 141 -12.75 3.63 2.98
CA LYS A 141 -12.97 4.93 2.35
C LYS A 141 -13.85 5.83 3.20
N LEU A 142 -14.82 5.27 3.90
CA LEU A 142 -15.63 6.04 4.84
C LEU A 142 -14.78 6.69 5.94
N ARG A 143 -13.73 6.01 6.37
CA ARG A 143 -12.86 6.53 7.42
C ARG A 143 -11.89 7.60 6.93
N GLN A 144 -11.69 7.73 5.63
CA GLN A 144 -10.84 8.77 5.06
C GLN A 144 -11.54 10.11 4.95
N GLU A 145 -12.84 10.11 5.04
CA GLU A 145 -13.66 11.33 4.93
C GLU A 145 -13.84 12.06 6.30
#